data_4eef732113bcf317f61b661bf2d12e41
#
_entry.id   4eef732113bcf317f61b661bf2d12e41
#
_cell.length_a   1.000
_cell.length_b   1.000
_cell.length_c   1.000
_cell.angle_alpha   90.00
_cell.angle_beta   90.00
_cell.angle_gamma   90.00
#
_symmetry.space_group_name_H-M   'P 1'
#
loop_
_entity.id
_entity.type
_entity.pdbx_description
1 polymer ?
#
loop_
_entity_poly.entity_id
_entity_poly.type
_entity_poly.pdbx_seq_one_letter_code
_entity_poly.pdbx_strand_id
1 'polypeptide(L)'
;QTRSFCFVDDLIDGMIKLMNSEINTPVNIGNPEEFTILELAVKIRELINPDLKFIFKPLPQDDPLQRKPNIQKAKTHLNWEPNINLDKGIDKTIEWFKSISF
;
A
#
# COMPACT_ATOMS: atom_id res chain seq x y z
N GLN A 1 -11.99 -6.08 -7.87
CA GLN A 1 -10.88 -6.52 -7.02
C GLN A 1 -10.36 -5.35 -6.19
N THR A 2 -10.25 -5.52 -4.88
CA THR A 2 -9.74 -4.48 -3.99
C THR A 2 -8.44 -4.93 -3.32
N ARG A 3 -7.63 -3.96 -2.98
CA ARG A 3 -6.38 -4.15 -2.24
C ARG A 3 -6.15 -2.99 -1.30
N SER A 4 -5.31 -3.22 -0.32
CA SER A 4 -4.85 -2.21 0.62
C SER A 4 -3.39 -1.92 0.32
N PHE A 5 -3.05 -0.63 0.20
CA PHE A 5 -1.71 -0.21 -0.18
C PHE A 5 -1.07 0.55 0.96
N CYS A 6 0.16 0.20 1.30
CA CYS A 6 0.92 0.85 2.37
C CYS A 6 2.17 1.49 1.79
N PHE A 7 2.36 2.78 2.07
CA PHE A 7 3.57 3.46 1.62
C PHE A 7 4.80 2.86 2.30
N VAL A 8 5.90 2.78 1.56
CA VAL A 8 7.11 2.08 2.00
C VAL A 8 7.68 2.63 3.30
N ASP A 9 7.66 3.95 3.50
CA ASP A 9 8.18 4.55 4.73
C ASP A 9 7.38 4.13 5.96
N ASP A 10 6.05 4.03 5.83
CA ASP A 10 5.20 3.54 6.91
C ASP A 10 5.50 2.08 7.24
N LEU A 11 5.71 1.26 6.22
CA LEU A 11 6.03 -0.15 6.38
C LEU A 11 7.36 -0.33 7.09
N ILE A 12 8.38 0.41 6.67
CA ILE A 12 9.71 0.35 7.27
C ILE A 12 9.68 0.80 8.73
N ASP A 13 8.94 1.87 9.04
CA ASP A 13 8.77 2.32 10.41
C ASP A 13 8.15 1.24 11.29
N GLY A 14 7.12 0.56 10.78
CA GLY A 14 6.51 -0.56 11.49
C GLY A 14 7.46 -1.73 11.70
N MET A 15 8.26 -2.04 10.69
CA MET A 15 9.28 -3.11 10.79
C MET A 15 10.34 -2.79 11.84
N ILE A 16 10.81 -1.55 11.89
CA ILE A 16 11.81 -1.13 12.89
C ILE A 16 11.22 -1.22 14.30
N LYS A 17 9.98 -0.78 14.48
CA LYS A 17 9.31 -0.89 15.79
C LYS A 17 9.16 -2.35 16.21
N LEU A 18 8.82 -3.24 15.28
CA LEU A 18 8.71 -4.65 15.58
C LEU A 18 10.06 -5.25 15.98
N MET A 19 11.11 -4.90 15.24
CA MET A 19 12.47 -5.37 15.54
C MET A 19 12.95 -4.94 16.92
N ASN A 20 12.55 -3.77 17.38
CA ASN A 20 12.92 -3.23 18.68
C ASN A 20 11.97 -3.65 19.80
N SER A 21 10.97 -4.47 19.51
CA SER A 21 10.02 -4.99 20.49
C SER A 21 10.42 -6.39 20.94
N GLU A 22 9.75 -6.89 21.97
CA GLU A 22 9.93 -8.25 22.46
C GLU A 22 8.91 -9.22 21.85
N ILE A 23 8.10 -8.76 20.90
CA ILE A 23 7.10 -9.59 20.24
C ILE A 23 7.79 -10.61 19.35
N ASN A 24 7.44 -11.88 19.53
CA ASN A 24 8.02 -13.00 18.76
C ASN A 24 6.96 -13.74 17.93
N THR A 25 5.79 -13.14 17.76
CA THR A 25 4.70 -13.69 16.95
C THR A 25 4.42 -12.77 15.76
N PRO A 26 3.76 -13.26 14.70
CA PRO A 26 3.46 -12.42 13.54
C PRO A 26 2.64 -11.19 13.88
N VAL A 27 2.97 -10.08 13.25
CA VAL A 27 2.24 -8.80 13.36
C VAL A 27 1.96 -8.28 11.96
N ASN A 28 0.69 -8.02 11.66
CA ASN A 28 0.31 -7.41 10.40
C ASN A 28 0.67 -5.92 10.41
N ILE A 29 1.39 -5.50 9.40
CA ILE A 29 1.77 -4.09 9.18
C ILE A 29 1.29 -3.72 7.79
N GLY A 30 0.41 -2.73 7.70
CA GLY A 30 -0.16 -2.31 6.44
C GLY A 30 -1.16 -1.18 6.64
N ASN A 31 -1.78 -0.72 5.56
CA ASN A 31 -2.83 0.29 5.65
C ASN A 31 -4.17 -0.38 5.35
N PRO A 32 -5.13 -0.37 6.30
CA PRO A 32 -6.39 -1.08 6.11
C PRO A 32 -7.38 -0.42 5.15
N GLU A 33 -7.10 0.77 4.64
CA GLU A 33 -7.97 1.39 3.64
C GLU A 33 -7.97 0.55 2.36
N GLU A 34 -9.15 0.30 1.81
CA GLU A 34 -9.30 -0.50 0.60
C GLU A 34 -9.60 0.38 -0.61
N PHE A 35 -8.97 0.05 -1.72
CA PHE A 35 -9.21 0.69 -3.01
C PHE A 35 -9.36 -0.39 -4.07
N THR A 36 -10.19 -0.15 -5.08
CA THR A 36 -10.23 -1.04 -6.22
C THR A 36 -8.94 -0.86 -7.04
N ILE A 37 -8.55 -1.90 -7.75
CA ILE A 37 -7.41 -1.80 -8.65
C ILE A 37 -7.69 -0.75 -9.74
N LEU A 38 -8.94 -0.62 -10.15
CA LEU A 38 -9.33 0.41 -11.12
C LEU A 38 -9.12 1.82 -10.55
N GLU A 39 -9.49 2.06 -9.29
CA GLU A 39 -9.26 3.37 -8.64
C GLU A 39 -7.78 3.71 -8.62
N LEU A 40 -6.93 2.75 -8.26
CA LEU A 40 -5.48 2.94 -8.26
C LEU A 40 -4.98 3.27 -9.67
N ALA A 41 -5.42 2.51 -10.66
CA ALA A 41 -5.01 2.70 -12.05
C ALA A 41 -5.42 4.09 -12.58
N VAL A 42 -6.64 4.54 -12.25
CA VAL A 42 -7.11 5.88 -12.64
C VAL A 42 -6.24 6.98 -12.01
N LYS A 43 -5.94 6.87 -10.72
CA LYS A 43 -5.09 7.85 -10.04
C LYS A 43 -3.71 7.95 -10.67
N ILE A 44 -3.08 6.81 -10.96
CA ILE A 44 -1.75 6.78 -11.57
C ILE A 44 -1.80 7.35 -12.99
N ARG A 45 -2.80 6.95 -13.78
CA ARG A 45 -2.97 7.44 -15.14
C ARG A 45 -3.07 8.96 -15.20
N GLU A 46 -3.91 9.55 -14.34
CA GLU A 46 -4.12 11.00 -14.34
C GLU A 46 -2.87 11.78 -13.94
N LEU A 47 -2.03 11.20 -13.07
CA LEU A 47 -0.81 11.86 -12.63
C LEU A 47 0.35 11.72 -13.63
N ILE A 48 0.36 10.67 -14.44
CA ILE A 48 1.46 10.38 -15.37
C ILE A 48 1.08 10.72 -16.81
N ASN A 49 0.01 10.11 -17.33
CA ASN A 49 -0.43 10.33 -18.70
C ASN A 49 -1.93 10.03 -18.83
N PRO A 50 -2.79 11.05 -18.85
CA PRO A 50 -4.24 10.86 -18.93
C PRO A 50 -4.73 10.16 -20.19
N ASP A 51 -3.90 10.11 -21.24
CA ASP A 51 -4.27 9.53 -22.53
C ASP A 51 -4.09 8.02 -22.60
N LEU A 52 -3.50 7.40 -21.56
CA LEU A 52 -3.31 5.96 -21.51
C LEU A 52 -4.64 5.23 -21.38
N LYS A 53 -4.74 4.07 -22.03
CA LYS A 53 -5.92 3.22 -21.99
C LYS A 53 -5.68 2.02 -21.10
N PHE A 54 -6.75 1.54 -20.46
CA PHE A 54 -6.69 0.35 -19.63
C PHE A 54 -6.96 -0.91 -20.45
N ILE A 55 -6.31 -2.00 -20.04
CA ILE A 55 -6.60 -3.34 -20.56
C ILE A 55 -7.11 -4.16 -19.37
N PHE A 56 -8.29 -4.76 -19.54
CA PHE A 56 -8.89 -5.60 -18.50
C PHE A 56 -8.62 -7.07 -18.81
N LYS A 57 -8.14 -7.79 -17.80
CA LYS A 57 -7.85 -9.22 -17.90
C LYS A 57 -8.65 -9.99 -16.85
N PRO A 58 -8.97 -11.27 -17.11
CA PRO A 58 -9.63 -12.10 -16.10
C PRO A 58 -8.81 -12.17 -14.81
N LEU A 59 -9.51 -12.29 -13.67
CA LEU A 59 -8.87 -12.49 -12.39
C LEU A 59 -8.15 -13.84 -12.39
N PRO A 60 -6.86 -13.89 -12.02
CA PRO A 60 -6.16 -15.15 -11.90
C PRO A 60 -6.84 -16.09 -10.91
N GLN A 61 -6.71 -17.40 -11.16
CA GLN A 61 -7.21 -18.41 -10.24
C GLN A 61 -6.49 -18.26 -8.90
N ASP A 62 -7.22 -18.45 -7.80
CA ASP A 62 -6.72 -18.34 -6.43
C ASP A 62 -6.32 -16.92 -5.99
N ASP A 63 -6.54 -15.90 -6.83
CA ASP A 63 -6.30 -14.53 -6.43
C ASP A 63 -7.56 -14.00 -5.72
N PRO A 64 -7.45 -13.55 -4.46
CA PRO A 64 -8.62 -13.07 -3.72
C PRO A 64 -9.19 -11.79 -4.34
N LEU A 65 -10.53 -11.67 -4.31
CA LEU A 65 -11.20 -10.45 -4.74
C LEU A 65 -10.91 -9.29 -3.78
N GLN A 66 -10.66 -9.62 -2.52
CA GLN A 66 -10.51 -8.65 -1.46
C GLN A 66 -9.43 -9.12 -0.48
N ARG A 67 -8.55 -8.21 -0.08
CA ARG A 67 -7.53 -8.49 0.92
C ARG A 67 -7.27 -7.21 1.72
N LYS A 68 -7.56 -7.29 3.02
CA LYS A 68 -7.44 -6.14 3.92
C LYS A 68 -6.75 -6.59 5.21
N PRO A 69 -5.65 -5.93 5.63
CA PRO A 69 -4.98 -6.31 6.87
C PRO A 69 -5.76 -5.82 8.10
N ASN A 70 -5.73 -6.61 9.17
CA ASN A 70 -6.12 -6.15 10.48
C ASN A 70 -4.86 -5.73 11.23
N ILE A 71 -4.72 -4.45 11.53
CA ILE A 71 -3.51 -3.89 12.14
C ILE A 71 -3.68 -3.56 13.63
N GLN A 72 -4.71 -4.09 14.27
CA GLN A 72 -5.00 -3.79 15.67
C GLN A 72 -3.83 -4.14 16.59
N LYS A 73 -3.17 -5.26 16.35
CA LYS A 73 -2.02 -5.69 17.15
C LYS A 73 -0.86 -4.70 17.05
N ALA A 74 -0.59 -4.18 15.84
CA ALA A 74 0.44 -3.17 15.64
C ALA A 74 0.12 -1.88 16.37
N LYS A 75 -1.14 -1.43 16.31
CA LYS A 75 -1.57 -0.23 17.03
C LYS A 75 -1.41 -0.39 18.54
N THR A 76 -1.86 -1.51 19.08
CA THR A 76 -1.90 -1.76 20.51
C THR A 76 -0.52 -2.00 21.10
N HIS A 77 0.29 -2.83 20.43
CA HIS A 77 1.56 -3.31 21.00
C HIS A 77 2.80 -2.60 20.47
N LEU A 78 2.73 -1.98 19.30
CA LEU A 78 3.87 -1.26 18.72
C LEU A 78 3.63 0.26 18.68
N ASN A 79 2.46 0.72 19.05
CA ASN A 79 2.08 2.13 18.90
C ASN A 79 2.33 2.61 17.48
N TRP A 80 1.96 1.78 16.51
CA TRP A 80 2.18 2.04 15.09
C TRP A 80 0.87 2.09 14.32
N GLU A 81 0.76 3.04 13.41
CA GLU A 81 -0.29 3.09 12.41
C GLU A 81 0.25 3.78 11.16
N PRO A 82 -0.35 3.53 9.97
CA PRO A 82 0.10 4.20 8.76
C PRO A 82 -0.25 5.68 8.79
N ASN A 83 0.67 6.53 8.34
CA ASN A 83 0.50 7.97 8.33
C ASN A 83 0.31 8.56 6.93
N ILE A 84 0.67 7.81 5.89
CA ILE A 84 0.66 8.28 4.51
C ILE A 84 -0.55 7.65 3.80
N ASN A 85 -1.47 8.48 3.30
CA ASN A 85 -2.61 7.98 2.54
C ASN A 85 -2.20 7.62 1.11
N LEU A 86 -3.13 7.00 0.36
CA LEU A 86 -2.84 6.51 -0.99
C LEU A 86 -2.40 7.64 -1.93
N ASP A 87 -3.12 8.76 -1.95
CA ASP A 87 -2.81 9.87 -2.86
C ASP A 87 -1.40 10.40 -2.62
N LYS A 88 -1.06 10.66 -1.38
CA LYS A 88 0.26 11.17 -1.02
C LYS A 88 1.35 10.14 -1.26
N GLY A 89 1.08 8.88 -1.00
CA GLY A 89 2.01 7.78 -1.26
C GLY A 89 2.30 7.62 -2.75
N ILE A 90 1.28 7.73 -3.60
CA ILE A 90 1.45 7.67 -5.05
C ILE A 90 2.29 8.85 -5.53
N ASP A 91 1.99 10.07 -5.07
CA ASP A 91 2.76 11.25 -5.46
C ASP A 91 4.25 11.09 -5.12
N LYS A 92 4.56 10.63 -3.92
CA LYS A 92 5.93 10.39 -3.49
C LYS A 92 6.62 9.29 -4.32
N THR A 93 5.88 8.24 -4.65
CA THR A 93 6.40 7.12 -5.43
C THR A 93 6.71 7.57 -6.86
N ILE A 94 5.82 8.34 -7.48
CA ILE A 94 6.04 8.87 -8.83
C ILE A 94 7.25 9.81 -8.84
N GLU A 95 7.35 10.67 -7.84
CA GLU A 95 8.46 11.61 -7.69
C GLU A 95 9.80 10.86 -7.62
N TRP A 96 9.84 9.77 -6.85
CA TRP A 96 11.01 8.93 -6.76
C TRP A 96 11.38 8.31 -8.11
N PHE A 97 10.42 7.76 -8.83
CA PHE A 97 10.67 7.18 -10.15
C PHE A 97 11.14 8.22 -11.16
N LYS A 98 10.64 9.45 -11.09
CA LYS A 98 11.09 10.54 -11.96
C LYS A 98 12.52 10.97 -11.65
N SER A 99 12.99 10.78 -10.41
CA SER A 99 14.35 11.13 -10.01
C SER A 99 15.40 10.15 -10.54
N ILE A 100 14.97 8.98 -10.99
CA ILE A 100 15.84 7.95 -11.54
C ILE A 100 15.85 8.09 -13.05
N SER A 101 17.04 8.04 -13.65
CA SER A 101 17.18 7.99 -15.12
C SER A 101 16.97 6.57 -15.61
N PHE A 102 15.94 6.39 -16.41
CA PHE A 102 15.70 5.13 -17.09
C PHE A 102 16.09 5.26 -18.57
#